data_7eb7efe04d37d0577209371c1fa23027
#
_entry.id   7eb7efe04d37d0577209371c1fa23027
#
_cell.length_a   1.000
_cell.length_b   1.000
_cell.length_c   1.000
_cell.angle_alpha   90.00
_cell.angle_beta   90.00
_cell.angle_gamma   90.00
#
_symmetry.space_group_name_H-M   'P 1'
#
loop_
_entity.id
_entity.type
_entity.pdbx_description
1 polymer ?
#
loop_
_entity_poly.entity_id
_entity_poly.type
_entity_poly.pdbx_seq_one_letter_code
_entity_poly.pdbx_strand_id
1 'polypeptide(L)'
;MIFLIKLIFVFFILNLQNIYSYANTNNTIFFYNWTEYVPDGLLEEFTKETGIKVIYSTYESNESMYAKLKTYKKDSYDLIVPSTYFIAKMKNEGMLLKINKNKLTNFINLDPKFLNKSFDPNNDYSIPYIWGFTTIAINSNNINSNNINSWADLWNPKYKNSISLIDDAREVFQVALMKLGYSGNETNLNHIKEAFQELQKLIPNIITFNSDNPGIPFIEGEAKLGMIWNGSAYALKKLGIPLKIIWPKEGGIFWMDSFAIPSNAKNVEGALKLINFLLKARISAQVAEITGYSTPNLAAKKLLPKNIINDNTLYPNDQIIKKGEWQNDIGDNINKEYESYFQKLKNS
;
A
#
# COMPACT_ATOMS: atom_id res chain seq x y z
N MET A 1 -54.52 2.11 -40.39
CA MET A 1 -53.18 2.66 -40.64
C MET A 1 -52.60 3.44 -39.45
N ILE A 2 -53.36 4.31 -38.76
CA ILE A 2 -52.91 5.12 -37.62
C ILE A 2 -52.56 4.25 -36.37
N PHE A 3 -53.24 3.13 -36.15
CA PHE A 3 -53.00 2.23 -35.03
C PHE A 3 -51.67 1.42 -35.19
N LEU A 4 -51.32 1.06 -36.42
CA LEU A 4 -50.06 0.34 -36.69
C LEU A 4 -48.85 1.24 -36.52
N ILE A 5 -48.95 2.54 -36.86
CA ILE A 5 -47.87 3.51 -36.72
C ILE A 5 -47.57 3.81 -35.23
N LYS A 6 -48.61 3.87 -34.38
CA LYS A 6 -48.41 4.03 -32.91
C LYS A 6 -47.73 2.82 -32.26
N LEU A 7 -48.00 1.60 -32.73
CA LEU A 7 -47.41 0.37 -32.22
C LEU A 7 -45.90 0.29 -32.58
N ILE A 8 -45.55 0.70 -33.80
CA ILE A 8 -44.15 0.73 -34.27
C ILE A 8 -43.34 1.78 -33.49
N PHE A 9 -43.95 2.96 -33.19
CA PHE A 9 -43.28 4.01 -32.44
C PHE A 9 -43.03 3.62 -30.98
N VAL A 10 -43.95 2.91 -30.32
CA VAL A 10 -43.79 2.39 -28.97
C VAL A 10 -42.72 1.29 -28.92
N PHE A 11 -42.63 0.44 -29.93
CA PHE A 11 -41.60 -0.61 -30.01
C PHE A 11 -40.19 -0.01 -30.25
N PHE A 12 -40.09 1.12 -30.98
CA PHE A 12 -38.83 1.81 -31.22
C PHE A 12 -38.33 2.54 -29.97
N ILE A 13 -39.25 3.14 -29.17
CA ILE A 13 -38.90 3.81 -27.89
C ILE A 13 -38.49 2.79 -26.83
N LEU A 14 -39.12 1.62 -26.77
CA LEU A 14 -38.74 0.53 -25.84
C LEU A 14 -37.38 -0.10 -26.18
N ASN A 15 -37.02 -0.17 -27.46
CA ASN A 15 -35.66 -0.61 -27.86
C ASN A 15 -34.62 0.42 -27.61
N LEU A 16 -34.90 1.73 -27.73
CA LEU A 16 -33.99 2.81 -27.37
C LEU A 16 -33.73 2.86 -25.86
N GLN A 17 -34.72 2.60 -25.02
CA GLN A 17 -34.54 2.52 -23.57
C GLN A 17 -33.64 1.34 -23.15
N ASN A 18 -33.77 0.17 -23.83
CA ASN A 18 -32.88 -0.95 -23.57
C ASN A 18 -31.43 -0.72 -24.03
N ILE A 19 -31.25 0.02 -25.14
CA ILE A 19 -29.89 0.40 -25.59
C ILE A 19 -29.24 1.40 -24.62
N TYR A 20 -30.00 2.34 -24.05
CA TYR A 20 -29.48 3.27 -23.02
C TYR A 20 -29.17 2.58 -21.69
N SER A 21 -29.92 1.52 -21.31
CA SER A 21 -29.68 0.77 -20.07
C SER A 21 -28.44 -0.13 -20.16
N TYR A 22 -28.09 -0.61 -21.36
CA TYR A 22 -26.89 -1.44 -21.55
C TYR A 22 -25.60 -0.62 -21.71
N ALA A 23 -25.70 0.67 -22.06
CA ALA A 23 -24.54 1.56 -22.23
C ALA A 23 -23.95 2.08 -20.90
N ASN A 24 -24.66 1.90 -19.77
CA ASN A 24 -24.30 2.58 -18.52
C ASN A 24 -23.48 1.74 -17.54
N THR A 25 -23.28 0.45 -17.77
CA THR A 25 -22.49 -0.41 -16.87
C THR A 25 -20.97 -0.35 -17.13
N ASN A 26 -20.53 0.17 -18.28
CA ASN A 26 -19.13 0.27 -18.65
C ASN A 26 -18.46 1.61 -18.28
N ASN A 27 -19.20 2.56 -17.68
CA ASN A 27 -18.67 3.91 -17.41
C ASN A 27 -18.32 4.16 -15.95
N THR A 28 -18.22 3.10 -15.15
CA THR A 28 -17.85 3.22 -13.73
C THR A 28 -16.82 2.15 -13.37
N ILE A 29 -15.84 2.54 -12.58
CA ILE A 29 -14.81 1.68 -11.99
C ILE A 29 -14.96 1.74 -10.47
N PHE A 30 -14.91 0.60 -9.81
CA PHE A 30 -14.78 0.49 -8.36
C PHE A 30 -13.31 0.27 -8.02
N PHE A 31 -12.67 1.30 -7.44
CA PHE A 31 -11.26 1.30 -7.09
C PHE A 31 -11.11 1.21 -5.57
N TYR A 32 -10.46 0.14 -5.07
CA TYR A 32 -10.23 -0.12 -3.65
C TYR A 32 -8.73 -0.05 -3.37
N ASN A 33 -8.33 0.89 -2.51
CA ASN A 33 -6.94 1.28 -2.35
C ASN A 33 -6.63 1.58 -0.87
N TRP A 34 -5.39 1.80 -0.57
CA TRP A 34 -4.95 2.33 0.72
C TRP A 34 -5.49 3.75 0.94
N THR A 35 -5.69 4.08 2.19
CA THR A 35 -5.94 5.46 2.62
C THR A 35 -4.84 6.39 2.13
N GLU A 36 -4.78 7.53 1.89
CA GLU A 36 -3.70 8.47 1.51
C GLU A 36 -2.96 8.23 0.16
N TYR A 37 -3.34 7.22 -0.65
CA TYR A 37 -2.59 6.91 -1.89
C TYR A 37 -3.02 7.69 -3.13
N VAL A 38 -4.12 8.42 -3.07
CA VAL A 38 -4.64 9.20 -4.20
C VAL A 38 -4.83 10.66 -3.79
N PRO A 39 -4.13 11.60 -4.43
CA PRO A 39 -4.34 13.03 -4.23
C PRO A 39 -5.74 13.48 -4.61
N ASP A 40 -6.25 14.48 -3.90
CA ASP A 40 -7.53 15.12 -4.22
C ASP A 40 -7.55 15.63 -5.66
N GLY A 41 -8.69 15.45 -6.33
CA GLY A 41 -8.91 15.90 -7.70
C GLY A 41 -8.31 15.01 -8.79
N LEU A 42 -7.49 14.00 -8.45
CA LEU A 42 -6.80 13.16 -9.43
C LEU A 42 -7.76 12.21 -10.17
N LEU A 43 -8.72 11.63 -9.47
CA LEU A 43 -9.72 10.74 -10.08
C LEU A 43 -10.75 11.51 -10.90
N GLU A 44 -11.02 12.75 -10.54
CA GLU A 44 -11.82 13.69 -11.33
C GLU A 44 -11.12 14.06 -12.64
N GLU A 45 -9.78 14.21 -12.62
CA GLU A 45 -9.00 14.43 -13.85
C GLU A 45 -9.11 13.22 -14.79
N PHE A 46 -8.97 12.00 -14.26
CA PHE A 46 -9.20 10.77 -15.02
C PHE A 46 -10.61 10.73 -15.61
N THR A 47 -11.63 11.07 -14.81
CA THR A 47 -13.03 11.09 -15.27
C THR A 47 -13.24 12.11 -16.40
N LYS A 48 -12.64 13.30 -16.29
CA LYS A 48 -12.70 14.33 -17.36
C LYS A 48 -12.03 13.86 -18.65
N GLU A 49 -10.92 13.15 -18.53
CA GLU A 49 -10.17 12.67 -19.71
C GLU A 49 -10.86 11.49 -20.40
N THR A 50 -11.48 10.59 -19.66
CA THR A 50 -11.95 9.31 -20.18
C THR A 50 -13.46 9.15 -20.24
N GLY A 51 -14.21 10.00 -19.55
CA GLY A 51 -15.66 9.86 -19.32
C GLY A 51 -16.02 8.74 -18.33
N ILE A 52 -15.02 8.06 -17.72
CA ILE A 52 -15.25 6.94 -16.80
C ILE A 52 -15.24 7.47 -15.36
N LYS A 53 -16.35 7.24 -14.63
CA LYS A 53 -16.45 7.60 -13.22
C LYS A 53 -15.69 6.59 -12.35
N VAL A 54 -14.99 7.07 -11.33
CA VAL A 54 -14.35 6.21 -10.32
C VAL A 54 -15.11 6.29 -9.01
N ILE A 55 -15.55 5.14 -8.50
CA ILE A 55 -16.04 4.99 -7.13
C ILE A 55 -14.85 4.51 -6.31
N TYR A 56 -14.35 5.40 -5.47
CA TYR A 56 -13.16 5.17 -4.66
C TYR A 56 -13.54 4.71 -3.25
N SER A 57 -12.88 3.68 -2.76
CA SER A 57 -13.00 3.17 -1.39
C SER A 57 -11.62 2.85 -0.85
N THR A 58 -11.44 2.92 0.47
CA THR A 58 -10.15 2.72 1.12
C THR A 58 -10.16 1.55 2.09
N TYR A 59 -8.97 1.04 2.38
CA TYR A 59 -8.68 0.05 3.41
C TYR A 59 -7.38 0.40 4.15
N GLU A 60 -7.21 -0.21 5.32
CA GLU A 60 -6.14 0.08 6.26
C GLU A 60 -5.11 -1.06 6.35
N SER A 61 -5.49 -2.27 5.90
CA SER A 61 -4.62 -3.44 5.90
C SER A 61 -4.91 -4.38 4.73
N ASN A 62 -3.91 -5.14 4.30
CA ASN A 62 -4.07 -6.18 3.29
C ASN A 62 -5.10 -7.23 3.73
N GLU A 63 -5.14 -7.56 5.03
CA GLU A 63 -6.04 -8.53 5.63
C GLU A 63 -7.49 -8.08 5.49
N SER A 64 -7.80 -6.83 5.81
CA SER A 64 -9.14 -6.26 5.68
C SER A 64 -9.59 -6.19 4.22
N MET A 65 -8.72 -5.78 3.31
CA MET A 65 -8.95 -5.79 1.87
C MET A 65 -9.28 -7.21 1.38
N TYR A 66 -8.44 -8.18 1.71
CA TYR A 66 -8.58 -9.58 1.30
C TYR A 66 -9.86 -10.22 1.85
N ALA A 67 -10.17 -10.02 3.14
CA ALA A 67 -11.39 -10.53 3.76
C ALA A 67 -12.64 -9.98 3.07
N LYS A 68 -12.63 -8.69 2.75
CA LYS A 68 -13.73 -8.04 2.03
C LYS A 68 -13.91 -8.61 0.62
N LEU A 69 -12.82 -8.82 -0.12
CA LEU A 69 -12.89 -9.42 -1.48
C LEU A 69 -13.40 -10.85 -1.46
N LYS A 70 -13.10 -11.64 -0.42
CA LYS A 70 -13.62 -13.00 -0.26
C LYS A 70 -15.11 -13.06 0.07
N THR A 71 -15.61 -12.11 0.85
CA THR A 71 -16.99 -12.12 1.34
C THR A 71 -17.97 -11.42 0.41
N TYR A 72 -17.55 -10.34 -0.25
CA TYR A 72 -18.41 -9.54 -1.13
C TYR A 72 -18.43 -10.07 -2.57
N LYS A 73 -19.30 -11.05 -2.83
CA LYS A 73 -19.51 -11.59 -4.20
C LYS A 73 -20.35 -10.66 -5.10
N LYS A 74 -21.13 -9.74 -4.53
CA LYS A 74 -22.10 -8.92 -5.25
C LYS A 74 -21.53 -7.62 -5.80
N ASP A 75 -20.65 -6.96 -5.03
CA ASP A 75 -20.02 -5.69 -5.41
C ASP A 75 -18.53 -5.95 -5.64
N SER A 76 -18.20 -6.29 -6.89
CA SER A 76 -16.81 -6.53 -7.26
C SER A 76 -16.06 -5.21 -7.43
N TYR A 77 -14.89 -5.13 -6.86
CA TYR A 77 -13.94 -4.09 -7.21
C TYR A 77 -13.30 -4.41 -8.58
N ASP A 78 -12.99 -3.38 -9.33
CA ASP A 78 -12.36 -3.52 -10.64
C ASP A 78 -10.83 -3.33 -10.57
N LEU A 79 -10.37 -2.60 -9.56
CA LEU A 79 -8.95 -2.34 -9.31
C LEU A 79 -8.67 -2.34 -7.80
N ILE A 80 -7.57 -2.98 -7.41
CA ILE A 80 -7.05 -3.04 -6.05
C ILE A 80 -5.55 -2.78 -6.03
N VAL A 81 -4.96 -2.53 -4.85
CA VAL A 81 -3.53 -2.22 -4.71
C VAL A 81 -2.90 -3.01 -3.56
N PRO A 82 -2.83 -4.34 -3.65
CA PRO A 82 -2.23 -5.18 -2.61
C PRO A 82 -0.70 -5.03 -2.53
N SER A 83 -0.16 -5.30 -1.35
CA SER A 83 1.28 -5.44 -1.15
C SER A 83 1.80 -6.77 -1.71
N THR A 84 3.11 -6.84 -1.90
CA THR A 84 3.85 -7.95 -2.56
C THR A 84 3.37 -9.35 -2.13
N TYR A 85 3.29 -9.62 -0.83
CA TYR A 85 2.96 -10.97 -0.33
C TYR A 85 1.48 -11.34 -0.52
N PHE A 86 0.58 -10.36 -0.55
CA PHE A 86 -0.83 -10.60 -0.89
C PHE A 86 -1.05 -10.83 -2.39
N ILE A 87 -0.24 -10.24 -3.26
CA ILE A 87 -0.28 -10.54 -4.70
C ILE A 87 0.02 -12.03 -4.93
N ALA A 88 1.09 -12.56 -4.31
CA ALA A 88 1.44 -13.97 -4.41
C ALA A 88 0.28 -14.87 -3.95
N LYS A 89 -0.26 -14.59 -2.75
CA LYS A 89 -1.39 -15.30 -2.17
C LYS A 89 -2.63 -15.28 -3.08
N MET A 90 -3.08 -14.10 -3.47
CA MET A 90 -4.28 -13.92 -4.28
C MET A 90 -4.14 -14.53 -5.68
N LYS A 91 -2.94 -14.45 -6.27
CA LYS A 91 -2.62 -15.13 -7.53
C LYS A 91 -2.75 -16.65 -7.40
N ASN A 92 -2.17 -17.24 -6.36
CA ASN A 92 -2.21 -18.68 -6.11
C ASN A 92 -3.64 -19.18 -5.83
N GLU A 93 -4.49 -18.35 -5.24
CA GLU A 93 -5.91 -18.64 -5.00
C GLU A 93 -6.82 -18.37 -6.23
N GLY A 94 -6.27 -17.92 -7.36
CA GLY A 94 -7.05 -17.59 -8.56
C GLY A 94 -7.93 -16.36 -8.42
N MET A 95 -7.62 -15.48 -7.48
CA MET A 95 -8.39 -14.25 -7.20
C MET A 95 -8.02 -13.08 -8.10
N LEU A 96 -6.98 -13.19 -8.93
CA LEU A 96 -6.51 -12.12 -9.80
C LEU A 96 -6.62 -12.49 -11.28
N LEU A 97 -6.94 -11.52 -12.13
CA LEU A 97 -6.87 -11.63 -13.59
C LEU A 97 -5.46 -11.30 -14.09
N LYS A 98 -5.10 -11.94 -15.21
CA LYS A 98 -3.92 -11.53 -15.97
C LYS A 98 -4.13 -10.15 -16.61
N ILE A 99 -3.13 -9.30 -16.48
CA ILE A 99 -3.13 -7.94 -16.99
C ILE A 99 -2.60 -7.93 -18.43
N ASN A 100 -3.39 -7.41 -19.36
CA ASN A 100 -2.94 -7.21 -20.73
C ASN A 100 -2.04 -5.97 -20.82
N LYS A 101 -0.74 -6.17 -20.66
CA LYS A 101 0.28 -5.09 -20.71
C LYS A 101 0.33 -4.34 -22.04
N ASN A 102 -0.13 -4.94 -23.13
CA ASN A 102 -0.19 -4.25 -24.45
C ASN A 102 -1.17 -3.07 -24.44
N LYS A 103 -2.10 -3.02 -23.48
CA LYS A 103 -3.02 -1.89 -23.27
C LYS A 103 -2.43 -0.81 -22.35
N LEU A 104 -1.26 -1.04 -21.78
CA LEU A 104 -0.59 -0.14 -20.83
C LEU A 104 0.58 0.56 -21.53
N THR A 105 0.30 1.56 -22.36
CA THR A 105 1.35 2.31 -23.12
C THR A 105 2.36 2.98 -22.21
N ASN A 106 1.96 3.33 -20.97
CA ASN A 106 2.82 3.96 -19.97
C ASN A 106 3.58 2.95 -19.09
N PHE A 107 3.43 1.63 -19.33
CA PHE A 107 4.20 0.59 -18.61
C PHE A 107 5.72 0.78 -18.81
N ILE A 108 6.13 1.28 -19.96
CA ILE A 108 7.53 1.58 -20.28
C ILE A 108 8.16 2.63 -19.36
N ASN A 109 7.35 3.41 -18.64
CA ASN A 109 7.83 4.43 -17.70
C ASN A 109 8.36 3.81 -16.40
N LEU A 110 8.04 2.54 -16.10
CA LEU A 110 8.47 1.87 -14.88
C LEU A 110 9.97 1.55 -14.90
N ASP A 111 10.60 1.68 -13.74
CA ASP A 111 12.00 1.31 -13.54
C ASP A 111 12.12 -0.24 -13.55
N PRO A 112 12.95 -0.82 -14.45
CA PRO A 112 13.13 -2.27 -14.54
C PRO A 112 13.49 -2.95 -13.23
N LYS A 113 14.12 -2.23 -12.30
CA LYS A 113 14.50 -2.79 -10.98
C LYS A 113 13.29 -3.19 -10.12
N PHE A 114 12.09 -2.66 -10.37
CA PHE A 114 10.86 -3.01 -9.66
C PHE A 114 10.04 -4.08 -10.40
N LEU A 115 10.42 -4.44 -11.62
CA LEU A 115 9.73 -5.45 -12.43
C LEU A 115 10.27 -6.86 -12.20
N ASN A 116 9.51 -7.85 -12.67
CA ASN A 116 9.91 -9.27 -12.74
C ASN A 116 10.35 -9.83 -11.38
N LYS A 117 9.62 -9.51 -10.32
CA LYS A 117 9.88 -10.03 -8.97
C LYS A 117 9.39 -11.46 -8.81
N SER A 118 9.95 -12.21 -7.88
CA SER A 118 9.66 -13.64 -7.66
C SER A 118 8.18 -13.96 -7.49
N PHE A 119 7.41 -13.07 -6.86
CA PHE A 119 5.97 -13.24 -6.68
C PHE A 119 5.16 -13.11 -7.98
N ASP A 120 5.67 -12.37 -8.96
CA ASP A 120 5.06 -12.19 -10.30
C ASP A 120 6.15 -11.98 -11.38
N PRO A 121 6.86 -13.04 -11.80
CA PRO A 121 8.08 -12.94 -12.61
C PRO A 121 7.92 -12.25 -13.97
N ASN A 122 6.69 -12.19 -14.47
CA ASN A 122 6.40 -11.55 -15.77
C ASN A 122 5.56 -10.28 -15.63
N ASN A 123 5.23 -9.84 -14.42
CA ASN A 123 4.22 -8.79 -14.18
C ASN A 123 2.90 -9.10 -14.92
N ASP A 124 2.45 -10.37 -14.82
CA ASP A 124 1.20 -10.81 -15.44
C ASP A 124 -0.04 -10.46 -14.58
N TYR A 125 0.13 -10.30 -13.27
CA TYR A 125 -0.95 -10.09 -12.31
C TYR A 125 -0.84 -8.79 -11.52
N SER A 126 0.32 -8.13 -11.59
CA SER A 126 0.62 -6.93 -10.81
C SER A 126 1.44 -5.90 -11.58
N ILE A 127 1.12 -4.64 -11.38
CA ILE A 127 1.85 -3.50 -11.95
C ILE A 127 2.30 -2.60 -10.80
N PRO A 128 3.61 -2.38 -10.59
CA PRO A 128 4.12 -1.53 -9.51
C PRO A 128 3.50 -0.13 -9.53
N TYR A 129 3.03 0.32 -8.37
CA TYR A 129 2.40 1.63 -8.21
C TYR A 129 3.18 2.56 -7.27
N ILE A 130 3.41 2.11 -6.05
CA ILE A 130 4.10 2.85 -4.99
C ILE A 130 5.06 1.89 -4.31
N TRP A 131 6.19 2.41 -3.83
CA TRP A 131 7.04 1.70 -2.91
C TRP A 131 7.42 2.62 -1.76
N GLY A 132 7.77 2.04 -0.64
CA GLY A 132 8.15 2.79 0.52
C GLY A 132 8.96 1.95 1.49
N PHE A 133 9.04 2.49 2.69
CA PHE A 133 9.74 1.83 3.77
C PHE A 133 9.13 2.20 5.12
N THR A 134 9.35 1.31 6.06
CA THR A 134 9.05 1.51 7.47
C THR A 134 10.36 1.63 8.23
N THR A 135 10.43 2.60 9.11
CA THR A 135 11.61 2.88 9.92
C THR A 135 11.22 3.44 11.29
N ILE A 136 12.22 3.79 12.12
CA ILE A 136 11.96 4.43 13.40
C ILE A 136 11.72 5.92 13.18
N ALA A 137 10.64 6.44 13.77
CA ALA A 137 10.43 7.86 13.96
C ALA A 137 10.61 8.24 15.43
N ILE A 138 11.12 9.42 15.67
CA ILE A 138 11.19 10.03 17.00
C ILE A 138 10.62 11.45 16.97
N ASN A 139 9.95 11.86 18.05
CA ASN A 139 9.69 13.26 18.30
C ASN A 139 10.97 13.89 18.86
N SER A 140 11.59 14.75 18.06
CA SER A 140 12.91 15.34 18.40
C SER A 140 12.88 16.33 19.57
N ASN A 141 11.71 16.76 20.01
CA ASN A 141 11.55 17.54 21.23
C ASN A 141 11.67 16.66 22.49
N ASN A 142 11.37 15.38 22.38
CA ASN A 142 11.36 14.46 23.51
C ASN A 142 12.60 13.56 23.56
N ILE A 143 13.19 13.25 22.39
CA ILE A 143 14.28 12.28 22.27
C ILE A 143 15.42 12.86 21.44
N ASN A 144 16.62 12.80 21.99
CA ASN A 144 17.85 13.08 21.22
C ASN A 144 18.08 11.94 20.22
N SER A 145 18.14 12.27 18.93
CA SER A 145 18.33 11.32 17.85
C SER A 145 19.59 10.46 17.97
N ASN A 146 20.63 10.96 18.63
CA ASN A 146 21.88 10.22 18.83
C ASN A 146 21.74 9.02 19.78
N ASN A 147 20.63 8.94 20.52
CA ASN A 147 20.35 7.86 21.46
C ASN A 147 19.59 6.69 20.83
N ILE A 148 19.22 6.78 19.54
CA ILE A 148 18.46 5.78 18.81
C ILE A 148 19.22 5.43 17.53
N ASN A 149 19.56 4.14 17.38
CA ASN A 149 20.23 3.64 16.17
C ASN A 149 19.91 2.18 15.84
N SER A 150 18.97 1.58 16.56
CA SER A 150 18.65 0.16 16.46
C SER A 150 17.17 -0.06 16.71
N TRP A 151 16.57 -1.07 16.06
CA TRP A 151 15.25 -1.55 16.43
C TRP A 151 15.18 -1.97 17.91
N ALA A 152 16.28 -2.50 18.45
CA ALA A 152 16.35 -2.90 19.85
C ALA A 152 16.11 -1.74 20.84
N ASP A 153 16.31 -0.48 20.43
CA ASP A 153 16.07 0.67 21.27
C ASP A 153 14.60 0.85 21.66
N LEU A 154 13.67 0.28 20.88
CA LEU A 154 12.23 0.28 21.22
C LEU A 154 11.95 -0.49 22.52
N TRP A 155 12.77 -1.48 22.88
CA TRP A 155 12.63 -2.29 24.11
C TRP A 155 13.16 -1.60 25.37
N ASN A 156 13.74 -0.40 25.25
CA ASN A 156 14.27 0.28 26.41
C ASN A 156 13.14 0.69 27.37
N PRO A 157 13.17 0.29 28.66
CA PRO A 157 12.09 0.58 29.62
C PRO A 157 11.81 2.07 29.86
N LYS A 158 12.76 2.95 29.52
CA LYS A 158 12.55 4.40 29.60
C LYS A 158 11.45 4.91 28.67
N TYR A 159 11.06 4.11 27.66
CA TYR A 159 10.01 4.43 26.69
C TYR A 159 8.66 3.79 27.04
N LYS A 160 8.46 3.39 28.30
CA LYS A 160 7.19 2.86 28.77
C LYS A 160 6.03 3.80 28.38
N ASN A 161 4.96 3.21 27.82
CA ASN A 161 3.75 3.92 27.36
C ASN A 161 4.08 5.13 26.46
N SER A 162 4.93 4.96 25.46
CA SER A 162 5.30 6.07 24.55
C SER A 162 5.67 5.63 23.13
N ILE A 163 5.39 4.35 22.77
CA ILE A 163 5.71 3.80 21.46
C ILE A 163 4.44 3.56 20.66
N SER A 164 4.39 4.09 19.43
CA SER A 164 3.39 3.72 18.43
C SER A 164 3.97 2.72 17.45
N LEU A 165 3.26 1.64 17.18
CA LEU A 165 3.60 0.67 16.14
C LEU A 165 2.56 0.69 15.03
N ILE A 166 2.96 0.23 13.85
CA ILE A 166 2.05 -0.02 12.73
C ILE A 166 1.18 -1.25 13.07
N ASP A 167 -0.10 -1.23 12.75
CA ASP A 167 -1.00 -2.39 12.89
C ASP A 167 -0.86 -3.32 11.69
N ASP A 168 0.33 -3.93 11.56
CA ASP A 168 0.69 -4.89 10.53
C ASP A 168 1.54 -6.00 11.11
N ALA A 169 1.05 -7.24 11.04
CA ALA A 169 1.70 -8.42 11.62
C ALA A 169 3.11 -8.63 11.05
N ARG A 170 3.27 -8.48 9.73
CA ARG A 170 4.54 -8.70 9.05
C ARG A 170 5.59 -7.68 9.47
N GLU A 171 5.22 -6.40 9.52
CA GLU A 171 6.14 -5.34 9.88
C GLU A 171 6.56 -5.40 11.35
N VAL A 172 5.62 -5.63 12.26
CA VAL A 172 5.91 -5.72 13.70
C VAL A 172 6.82 -6.92 14.00
N PHE A 173 6.53 -8.08 13.41
CA PHE A 173 7.39 -9.26 13.57
C PHE A 173 8.76 -9.07 12.92
N GLN A 174 8.84 -8.40 11.76
CA GLN A 174 10.09 -8.10 11.09
C GLN A 174 11.03 -7.29 11.98
N VAL A 175 10.52 -6.32 12.72
CA VAL A 175 11.31 -5.55 13.71
C VAL A 175 11.90 -6.45 14.79
N ALA A 176 11.12 -7.37 15.36
CA ALA A 176 11.60 -8.28 16.40
C ALA A 176 12.61 -9.30 15.85
N LEU A 177 12.37 -9.83 14.66
CA LEU A 177 13.27 -10.76 13.99
C LEU A 177 14.62 -10.09 13.68
N MET A 178 14.61 -8.89 13.09
CA MET A 178 15.83 -8.13 12.81
C MET A 178 16.60 -7.79 14.08
N LYS A 179 15.90 -7.45 15.17
CA LYS A 179 16.50 -7.28 16.50
C LYS A 179 17.23 -8.53 16.98
N LEU A 180 16.67 -9.71 16.72
CA LEU A 180 17.26 -11.00 17.09
C LEU A 180 18.38 -11.46 16.13
N GLY A 181 18.60 -10.73 15.01
CA GLY A 181 19.59 -11.08 14.00
C GLY A 181 19.08 -12.06 12.95
N TYR A 182 17.78 -12.30 12.89
CA TYR A 182 17.12 -13.10 11.85
C TYR A 182 16.69 -12.23 10.67
N SER A 183 16.40 -12.88 9.53
CA SER A 183 15.75 -12.19 8.41
C SER A 183 14.34 -11.73 8.78
N GLY A 184 13.93 -10.56 8.33
CA GLY A 184 12.55 -10.11 8.43
C GLY A 184 11.55 -10.94 7.60
N ASN A 185 12.05 -11.80 6.69
CA ASN A 185 11.26 -12.75 5.91
C ASN A 185 11.41 -14.20 6.46
N GLU A 186 11.58 -14.33 7.74
CA GLU A 186 11.83 -15.61 8.42
C GLU A 186 10.64 -16.57 8.27
N THR A 187 10.94 -17.86 8.02
CA THR A 187 9.95 -18.94 7.88
C THR A 187 10.10 -20.05 8.91
N ASN A 188 11.16 -20.02 9.71
CA ASN A 188 11.35 -20.97 10.80
C ASN A 188 10.41 -20.65 11.97
N LEU A 189 9.50 -21.57 12.26
CA LEU A 189 8.48 -21.40 13.31
C LEU A 189 9.07 -21.16 14.70
N ASN A 190 10.26 -21.70 15.02
CA ASN A 190 10.92 -21.45 16.29
C ASN A 190 11.41 -20.00 16.38
N HIS A 191 12.00 -19.45 15.33
CA HIS A 191 12.45 -18.05 15.30
C HIS A 191 11.25 -17.10 15.36
N ILE A 192 10.14 -17.43 14.69
CA ILE A 192 8.89 -16.67 14.76
C ILE A 192 8.34 -16.67 16.19
N LYS A 193 8.39 -17.82 16.87
CA LYS A 193 7.99 -17.93 18.28
C LYS A 193 8.90 -17.12 19.19
N GLU A 194 10.21 -17.12 18.97
CA GLU A 194 11.15 -16.28 19.70
C GLU A 194 10.85 -14.79 19.50
N ALA A 195 10.57 -14.37 18.26
CA ALA A 195 10.16 -13.01 17.97
C ALA A 195 8.87 -12.62 18.69
N PHE A 196 7.89 -13.51 18.76
CA PHE A 196 6.67 -13.29 19.56
C PHE A 196 6.99 -13.08 21.04
N GLN A 197 7.84 -13.92 21.64
CA GLN A 197 8.27 -13.76 23.03
C GLN A 197 9.00 -12.43 23.28
N GLU A 198 9.79 -11.97 22.30
CA GLU A 198 10.42 -10.65 22.37
C GLU A 198 9.37 -9.53 22.28
N LEU A 199 8.39 -9.64 21.37
CA LEU A 199 7.31 -8.65 21.25
C LEU A 199 6.47 -8.54 22.52
N GLN A 200 6.23 -9.64 23.23
CA GLN A 200 5.54 -9.60 24.54
C GLN A 200 6.29 -8.72 25.57
N LYS A 201 7.64 -8.71 25.51
CA LYS A 201 8.45 -7.83 26.37
C LYS A 201 8.35 -6.35 25.95
N LEU A 202 7.95 -6.07 24.71
CA LEU A 202 7.76 -4.71 24.20
C LEU A 202 6.42 -4.11 24.60
N ILE A 203 5.39 -4.92 24.86
CA ILE A 203 4.02 -4.47 25.17
C ILE A 203 3.96 -3.34 26.21
N PRO A 204 4.71 -3.37 27.33
CA PRO A 204 4.66 -2.26 28.30
C PRO A 204 5.08 -0.89 27.76
N ASN A 205 5.78 -0.85 26.62
CA ASN A 205 6.23 0.37 25.98
C ASN A 205 5.22 0.90 24.96
N ILE A 206 4.34 0.03 24.44
CA ILE A 206 3.40 0.33 23.36
C ILE A 206 2.18 1.07 23.89
N ILE A 207 1.78 2.13 23.20
CA ILE A 207 0.52 2.85 23.46
C ILE A 207 -0.56 2.45 22.46
N THR A 208 -0.17 2.15 21.21
CA THR A 208 -1.12 1.81 20.14
C THR A 208 -0.47 1.04 19.00
N PHE A 209 -1.31 0.28 18.31
CA PHE A 209 -1.06 -0.22 16.94
C PHE A 209 -1.99 0.57 16.01
N ASN A 210 -1.44 1.28 15.03
CA ASN A 210 -2.23 2.16 14.15
C ASN A 210 -1.67 2.17 12.72
N SER A 211 -2.47 1.71 11.76
CA SER A 211 -2.17 1.75 10.33
C SER A 211 -3.07 2.69 9.55
N ASP A 212 -4.19 3.13 10.12
CA ASP A 212 -5.09 4.09 9.44
C ASP A 212 -4.44 5.47 9.34
N ASN A 213 -3.91 5.96 10.44
CA ASN A 213 -3.15 7.20 10.48
C ASN A 213 -1.98 7.12 11.47
N PRO A 214 -0.83 6.52 11.07
CA PRO A 214 0.31 6.32 11.94
C PRO A 214 0.92 7.62 12.49
N GLY A 215 0.58 8.76 11.90
CA GLY A 215 1.05 10.08 12.31
C GLY A 215 0.33 10.66 13.53
N ILE A 216 -0.94 10.28 13.77
CA ILE A 216 -1.76 10.88 14.84
C ILE A 216 -1.09 10.81 16.21
N PRO A 217 -0.57 9.67 16.69
CA PRO A 217 0.03 9.61 18.02
C PRO A 217 1.22 10.56 18.21
N PHE A 218 1.93 10.88 17.12
CA PHE A 218 3.01 11.87 17.14
C PHE A 218 2.50 13.31 17.13
N ILE A 219 1.39 13.60 16.42
CA ILE A 219 0.73 14.92 16.41
C ILE A 219 0.21 15.27 17.80
N GLU A 220 -0.44 14.31 18.45
CA GLU A 220 -1.01 14.46 19.79
C GLU A 220 0.06 14.46 20.90
N GLY A 221 1.30 14.11 20.55
CA GLY A 221 2.43 14.06 21.50
C GLY A 221 2.41 12.84 22.41
N GLU A 222 1.54 11.88 22.19
CA GLU A 222 1.45 10.63 22.95
C GLU A 222 2.64 9.72 22.60
N ALA A 223 2.92 9.55 21.30
CA ALA A 223 4.10 8.79 20.86
C ALA A 223 5.35 9.67 20.89
N LYS A 224 6.38 9.20 21.60
CA LYS A 224 7.73 9.79 21.57
C LYS A 224 8.60 9.18 20.49
N LEU A 225 8.39 7.90 20.19
CA LEU A 225 9.04 7.16 19.12
C LEU A 225 8.15 6.01 18.65
N GLY A 226 8.51 5.38 17.54
CA GLY A 226 7.77 4.24 17.03
C GLY A 226 8.10 3.90 15.59
N MET A 227 7.30 3.03 15.00
CA MET A 227 7.35 2.71 13.58
C MET A 227 6.54 3.74 12.79
N ILE A 228 7.02 4.10 11.60
CA ILE A 228 6.29 4.99 10.70
C ILE A 228 6.61 4.66 9.24
N TRP A 229 5.62 4.81 8.38
CA TRP A 229 5.79 4.80 6.93
C TRP A 229 6.36 6.14 6.43
N ASN A 230 7.17 6.08 5.38
CA ASN A 230 7.79 7.28 4.82
C ASN A 230 6.78 8.35 4.37
N GLY A 231 5.65 7.98 3.80
CA GLY A 231 4.60 8.94 3.42
C GLY A 231 4.02 9.68 4.62
N SER A 232 3.65 8.95 5.68
CA SER A 232 3.16 9.57 6.92
C SER A 232 4.22 10.46 7.57
N ALA A 233 5.49 10.03 7.59
CA ALA A 233 6.59 10.86 8.09
C ALA A 233 6.75 12.17 7.27
N TYR A 234 6.61 12.09 5.96
CA TYR A 234 6.66 13.25 5.07
C TYR A 234 5.50 14.22 5.33
N ALA A 235 4.29 13.69 5.50
CA ALA A 235 3.12 14.50 5.85
C ALA A 235 3.31 15.26 7.18
N LEU A 236 3.81 14.57 8.21
CA LEU A 236 4.11 15.19 9.51
C LEU A 236 5.18 16.29 9.40
N LYS A 237 6.21 16.06 8.60
CA LYS A 237 7.24 17.06 8.33
C LYS A 237 6.66 18.30 7.66
N LYS A 238 5.74 18.15 6.70
CA LYS A 238 5.01 19.27 6.06
C LYS A 238 4.16 20.06 7.06
N LEU A 239 3.57 19.38 8.04
CA LEU A 239 2.79 20.00 9.12
C LEU A 239 3.67 20.68 10.18
N GLY A 240 5.00 20.63 10.05
CA GLY A 240 5.92 21.22 11.02
C GLY A 240 6.07 20.45 12.33
N ILE A 241 5.60 19.20 12.37
CA ILE A 241 5.79 18.31 13.52
C ILE A 241 7.27 18.00 13.67
N PRO A 242 7.86 18.09 14.88
CA PRO A 242 9.30 17.89 15.11
C PRO A 242 9.67 16.39 15.06
N LEU A 243 9.41 15.78 13.92
CA LEU A 243 9.68 14.36 13.67
C LEU A 243 11.03 14.19 12.97
N LYS A 244 11.81 13.21 13.43
CA LYS A 244 13.01 12.73 12.73
C LYS A 244 12.90 11.24 12.44
N ILE A 245 13.31 10.86 11.24
CA ILE A 245 13.51 9.46 10.83
C ILE A 245 14.90 9.01 11.27
N ILE A 246 14.96 7.81 11.81
CA ILE A 246 16.18 7.13 12.22
C ILE A 246 16.28 5.81 11.46
N TRP A 247 17.33 5.63 10.71
CA TRP A 247 17.67 4.37 10.06
C TRP A 247 18.35 3.43 11.06
N PRO A 248 17.70 2.35 11.46
CA PRO A 248 18.30 1.42 12.41
C PRO A 248 19.50 0.69 11.79
N LYS A 249 20.44 0.30 12.61
CA LYS A 249 21.65 -0.41 12.17
C LYS A 249 21.36 -1.75 11.50
N GLU A 250 20.24 -2.38 11.83
CA GLU A 250 19.75 -3.62 11.22
C GLU A 250 19.16 -3.38 9.82
N GLY A 251 18.81 -2.13 9.48
CA GLY A 251 18.15 -1.75 8.24
C GLY A 251 16.68 -1.42 8.42
N GLY A 252 16.10 -0.72 7.42
CA GLY A 252 14.66 -0.47 7.34
C GLY A 252 13.91 -1.61 6.66
N ILE A 253 12.60 -1.59 6.77
CA ILE A 253 11.69 -2.52 6.09
C ILE A 253 11.24 -1.86 4.80
N PHE A 254 11.45 -2.51 3.65
CA PHE A 254 11.01 -2.02 2.35
C PHE A 254 9.84 -2.83 1.83
N TRP A 255 8.86 -2.14 1.25
CA TRP A 255 7.66 -2.74 0.69
C TRP A 255 7.28 -2.09 -0.64
N MET A 256 6.45 -2.78 -1.41
CA MET A 256 5.92 -2.31 -2.68
C MET A 256 4.47 -2.74 -2.84
N ASP A 257 3.64 -1.79 -3.21
CA ASP A 257 2.23 -1.98 -3.52
C ASP A 257 2.00 -1.84 -5.01
N SER A 258 1.18 -2.72 -5.54
CA SER A 258 0.98 -2.82 -6.99
C SER A 258 -0.48 -2.90 -7.35
N PHE A 259 -0.85 -2.32 -8.48
CA PHE A 259 -2.16 -2.51 -9.07
C PHE A 259 -2.39 -3.97 -9.40
N ALA A 260 -3.56 -4.49 -9.06
CA ALA A 260 -4.03 -5.81 -9.44
C ALA A 260 -5.52 -5.76 -9.78
N ILE A 261 -5.97 -6.63 -10.68
CA ILE A 261 -7.36 -6.70 -11.13
C ILE A 261 -7.98 -7.98 -10.54
N PRO A 262 -9.02 -7.87 -9.68
CA PRO A 262 -9.70 -9.04 -9.15
C PRO A 262 -10.33 -9.91 -10.24
N SER A 263 -10.37 -11.24 -10.01
CA SER A 263 -10.90 -12.21 -11.00
C SER A 263 -12.40 -12.03 -11.30
N ASN A 264 -13.14 -11.35 -10.43
CA ASN A 264 -14.56 -11.02 -10.59
C ASN A 264 -14.81 -9.57 -11.03
N ALA A 265 -13.79 -8.84 -11.44
CA ALA A 265 -13.90 -7.46 -11.93
C ALA A 265 -14.88 -7.36 -13.10
N LYS A 266 -15.77 -6.36 -13.08
CA LYS A 266 -16.81 -6.16 -14.11
C LYS A 266 -16.36 -5.20 -15.20
N ASN A 267 -15.43 -4.27 -14.90
CA ASN A 267 -14.94 -3.28 -15.84
C ASN A 267 -13.40 -3.33 -15.98
N VAL A 268 -12.91 -4.46 -16.50
CA VAL A 268 -11.47 -4.69 -16.73
C VAL A 268 -10.87 -3.64 -17.65
N GLU A 269 -11.58 -3.22 -18.70
CA GLU A 269 -11.10 -2.20 -19.64
C GLU A 269 -10.95 -0.83 -18.97
N GLY A 270 -11.90 -0.47 -18.11
CA GLY A 270 -11.81 0.72 -17.30
C GLY A 270 -10.63 0.67 -16.33
N ALA A 271 -10.45 -0.45 -15.63
CA ALA A 271 -9.32 -0.67 -14.73
C ALA A 271 -7.97 -0.50 -15.44
N LEU A 272 -7.81 -1.08 -16.65
CA LEU A 272 -6.60 -0.93 -17.46
C LEU A 272 -6.36 0.53 -17.87
N LYS A 273 -7.42 1.28 -18.23
CA LYS A 273 -7.31 2.72 -18.51
C LYS A 273 -6.86 3.51 -17.29
N LEU A 274 -7.40 3.20 -16.10
CA LEU A 274 -7.01 3.87 -14.86
C LEU A 274 -5.56 3.55 -14.48
N ILE A 275 -5.14 2.28 -14.57
CA ILE A 275 -3.73 1.90 -14.40
C ILE A 275 -2.85 2.70 -15.35
N ASN A 276 -3.19 2.71 -16.65
CA ASN A 276 -2.38 3.42 -17.65
C ASN A 276 -2.33 4.93 -17.40
N PHE A 277 -3.43 5.53 -16.92
CA PHE A 277 -3.47 6.94 -16.52
C PHE A 277 -2.54 7.21 -15.32
N LEU A 278 -2.62 6.39 -14.26
CA LEU A 278 -1.78 6.53 -13.07
C LEU A 278 -0.29 6.28 -13.35
N LEU A 279 0.05 5.54 -14.42
CA LEU A 279 1.42 5.35 -14.90
C LEU A 279 1.94 6.48 -15.79
N LYS A 280 1.15 7.51 -16.14
CA LYS A 280 1.68 8.71 -16.82
C LYS A 280 2.75 9.34 -15.94
N ALA A 281 3.89 9.72 -16.52
CA ALA A 281 5.00 10.30 -15.76
C ALA A 281 4.58 11.49 -14.90
N ARG A 282 3.77 12.42 -15.46
CA ARG A 282 3.25 13.57 -14.71
C ARG A 282 2.36 13.16 -13.55
N ILE A 283 1.46 12.19 -13.77
CA ILE A 283 0.51 11.73 -12.74
C ILE A 283 1.26 11.00 -11.62
N SER A 284 2.15 10.05 -11.96
CA SER A 284 2.97 9.37 -10.95
C SER A 284 3.87 10.33 -10.16
N ALA A 285 4.39 11.39 -10.80
CA ALA A 285 5.16 12.43 -10.11
C ALA A 285 4.28 13.21 -9.13
N GLN A 286 3.08 13.61 -9.54
CA GLN A 286 2.11 14.31 -8.68
C GLN A 286 1.71 13.45 -7.47
N VAL A 287 1.45 12.15 -7.68
CA VAL A 287 1.18 11.21 -6.58
C VAL A 287 2.34 11.21 -5.59
N ALA A 288 3.57 10.98 -6.05
CA ALA A 288 4.74 10.92 -5.17
C ALA A 288 4.99 12.24 -4.41
N GLU A 289 4.81 13.38 -5.06
CA GLU A 289 5.04 14.71 -4.46
C GLU A 289 4.00 15.05 -3.38
N ILE A 290 2.75 14.64 -3.58
CA ILE A 290 1.65 14.98 -2.65
C ILE A 290 1.60 14.00 -1.50
N THR A 291 1.65 12.69 -1.81
CA THR A 291 1.48 11.62 -0.81
C THR A 291 2.75 11.35 0.01
N GLY A 292 3.92 11.71 -0.52
CA GLY A 292 5.18 11.42 0.15
C GLY A 292 5.66 9.98 0.02
N TYR A 293 5.00 9.16 -0.81
CA TYR A 293 5.48 7.81 -1.13
C TYR A 293 6.33 7.81 -2.39
N SER A 294 7.29 6.88 -2.45
CA SER A 294 8.21 6.79 -3.58
C SER A 294 7.53 6.16 -4.80
N THR A 295 7.84 6.67 -5.99
CA THR A 295 7.33 6.09 -7.23
C THR A 295 8.30 5.08 -7.85
N PRO A 296 7.83 3.93 -8.34
CA PRO A 296 8.62 3.03 -9.17
C PRO A 296 8.70 3.50 -10.63
N ASN A 297 8.07 4.62 -10.98
CA ASN A 297 8.05 5.19 -12.32
C ASN A 297 9.30 6.06 -12.55
N LEU A 298 10.24 5.54 -13.35
CA LEU A 298 11.51 6.20 -13.64
C LEU A 298 11.33 7.52 -14.41
N ALA A 299 10.34 7.59 -15.30
CA ALA A 299 10.02 8.81 -16.02
C ALA A 299 9.44 9.88 -15.08
N ALA A 300 8.59 9.48 -14.13
CA ALA A 300 8.05 10.37 -13.11
C ALA A 300 9.16 10.89 -12.17
N LYS A 301 10.07 10.02 -11.74
CA LYS A 301 11.20 10.42 -10.86
C LYS A 301 12.03 11.55 -11.47
N LYS A 302 12.19 11.58 -12.79
CA LYS A 302 12.91 12.66 -13.51
C LYS A 302 12.18 14.01 -13.48
N LEU A 303 10.88 14.02 -13.22
CA LEU A 303 10.05 15.23 -13.13
C LEU A 303 9.98 15.80 -11.73
N LEU A 304 10.37 15.02 -10.71
CA LEU A 304 10.32 15.46 -9.32
C LEU A 304 11.37 16.55 -9.03
N PRO A 305 11.05 17.53 -8.18
CA PRO A 305 11.99 18.52 -7.70
C PRO A 305 13.20 17.89 -7.02
N LYS A 306 14.39 18.51 -7.16
CA LYS A 306 15.64 17.99 -6.57
C LYS A 306 15.58 17.86 -5.04
N ASN A 307 14.89 18.77 -4.36
CA ASN A 307 14.68 18.69 -2.91
C ASN A 307 13.87 17.46 -2.49
N ILE A 308 12.99 16.96 -3.34
CA ILE A 308 12.22 15.71 -3.11
C ILE A 308 13.10 14.49 -3.38
N ILE A 309 13.79 14.45 -4.51
CA ILE A 309 14.67 13.31 -4.86
C ILE A 309 15.80 13.12 -3.84
N ASN A 310 16.31 14.23 -3.28
CA ASN A 310 17.40 14.21 -2.31
C ASN A 310 16.88 14.09 -0.85
N ASP A 311 15.59 14.01 -0.64
CA ASP A 311 15.02 13.79 0.70
C ASP A 311 15.04 12.29 1.04
N ASN A 312 15.85 11.90 2.00
CA ASN A 312 15.95 10.51 2.47
C ASN A 312 14.64 9.98 3.09
N THR A 313 13.67 10.84 3.40
CA THR A 313 12.30 10.45 3.79
C THR A 313 11.47 9.95 2.62
N LEU A 314 11.94 10.13 1.40
CA LEU A 314 11.24 9.69 0.18
C LEU A 314 12.11 8.76 -0.66
N TYR A 315 13.36 9.14 -0.85
CA TYR A 315 14.29 8.40 -1.70
C TYR A 315 15.60 8.13 -0.93
N PRO A 316 15.62 7.09 -0.06
CA PRO A 316 16.84 6.70 0.61
C PRO A 316 17.93 6.32 -0.40
N ASN A 317 19.19 6.59 -0.06
CA ASN A 317 20.30 6.25 -0.93
C ASN A 317 20.52 4.72 -1.02
N ASP A 318 21.30 4.29 -2.02
CA ASP A 318 21.52 2.86 -2.30
C ASP A 318 22.17 2.10 -1.11
N GLN A 319 22.94 2.76 -0.26
CA GLN A 319 23.54 2.11 0.92
C GLN A 319 22.48 1.77 1.96
N ILE A 320 21.52 2.67 2.16
CA ILE A 320 20.36 2.44 3.05
C ILE A 320 19.50 1.31 2.50
N ILE A 321 19.18 1.35 1.20
CA ILE A 321 18.35 0.31 0.56
C ILE A 321 19.02 -1.07 0.65
N LYS A 322 20.33 -1.15 0.40
CA LYS A 322 21.08 -2.42 0.47
C LYS A 322 21.14 -3.00 1.87
N LYS A 323 21.05 -2.17 2.89
CA LYS A 323 21.10 -2.60 4.29
C LYS A 323 19.76 -3.09 4.82
N GLY A 324 18.67 -2.58 4.25
CA GLY A 324 17.32 -2.98 4.64
C GLY A 324 16.84 -4.22 3.92
N GLU A 325 15.68 -4.72 4.33
CA GLU A 325 15.07 -5.90 3.74
C GLU A 325 13.75 -5.58 3.05
N TRP A 326 13.60 -6.08 1.82
CA TRP A 326 12.32 -6.05 1.11
C TRP A 326 11.40 -7.15 1.64
N GLN A 327 10.14 -6.81 1.85
CA GLN A 327 9.13 -7.81 2.15
C GLN A 327 8.93 -8.74 0.95
N ASN A 328 9.07 -10.06 1.19
CA ASN A 328 8.88 -11.10 0.22
C ASN A 328 7.67 -11.97 0.56
N ASP A 329 7.23 -12.76 -0.41
CA ASP A 329 6.30 -13.85 -0.15
C ASP A 329 7.00 -14.93 0.68
N ILE A 330 6.39 -15.30 1.80
CA ILE A 330 6.86 -16.35 2.72
C ILE A 330 5.89 -17.53 2.78
N GLY A 331 4.86 -17.51 1.95
CA GLY A 331 3.82 -18.53 1.89
C GLY A 331 2.70 -18.36 2.91
N ASP A 332 1.51 -18.82 2.54
CA ASP A 332 0.26 -18.62 3.30
C ASP A 332 0.28 -19.18 4.72
N ASN A 333 0.89 -20.35 4.91
CA ASN A 333 0.91 -20.99 6.23
C ASN A 333 1.73 -20.18 7.22
N ILE A 334 2.85 -19.64 6.77
CA ILE A 334 3.72 -18.80 7.59
C ILE A 334 3.06 -17.45 7.87
N ASN A 335 2.43 -16.81 6.86
CA ASN A 335 1.67 -15.58 7.09
C ASN A 335 0.57 -15.77 8.14
N LYS A 336 -0.18 -16.87 8.10
CA LYS A 336 -1.21 -17.19 9.12
C LYS A 336 -0.62 -17.32 10.52
N GLU A 337 0.60 -17.86 10.65
CA GLU A 337 1.27 -17.97 11.94
C GLU A 337 1.64 -16.59 12.50
N TYR A 338 2.19 -15.69 11.67
CA TYR A 338 2.42 -14.28 12.04
C TYR A 338 1.13 -13.61 12.50
N GLU A 339 0.05 -13.72 11.70
CA GLU A 339 -1.25 -13.15 12.03
C GLU A 339 -1.81 -13.69 13.36
N SER A 340 -1.72 -15.02 13.58
CA SER A 340 -2.17 -15.68 14.83
C SER A 340 -1.43 -15.16 16.04
N TYR A 341 -0.10 -15.08 15.98
CA TYR A 341 0.70 -14.52 17.08
C TYR A 341 0.45 -13.01 17.27
N PHE A 342 0.26 -12.26 16.19
CA PHE A 342 -0.03 -10.84 16.29
C PHE A 342 -1.37 -10.55 16.98
N GLN A 343 -2.40 -11.33 16.68
CA GLN A 343 -3.68 -11.22 17.39
C GLN A 343 -3.53 -11.56 18.89
N LYS A 344 -2.74 -12.59 19.24
CA LYS A 344 -2.42 -12.89 20.64
C LYS A 344 -1.66 -11.76 21.32
N LEU A 345 -0.74 -11.12 20.61
CA LEU A 345 0.04 -9.98 21.10
C LEU A 345 -0.86 -8.79 21.42
N LYS A 346 -1.80 -8.44 20.54
CA LYS A 346 -2.72 -7.32 20.76
C LYS A 346 -3.72 -7.56 21.90
N ASN A 347 -3.94 -8.81 22.28
CA ASN A 347 -4.85 -9.19 23.36
C ASN A 347 -4.12 -9.46 24.71
N SER A 348 -2.80 -9.22 24.78
CA SER A 348 -1.98 -9.45 25.99
C SER A 348 -1.75 -8.15 26.85
#